data_ecccf8296a537e6847692fcf006b800b
#
_entry.id   ecccf8296a537e6847692fcf006b800b
#
_cell.length_a   1.000
_cell.length_b   1.000
_cell.length_c   1.000
_cell.angle_alpha   90.00
_cell.angle_beta   90.00
_cell.angle_gamma   90.00
#
_symmetry.space_group_name_H-M   'P 1'
#
loop_
_entity.id
_entity.type
_entity.pdbx_description
1 polymer ?
#
loop_
_entity_poly.entity_id
_entity_poly.type
_entity_poly.pdbx_seq_one_letter_code
_entity_poly.pdbx_strand_id
1 'polypeptide(L)'
;MFDAAAECEGTSLNKNLLTGPYVANNLVCVLLCFRQRKIAFAADIEKMFHQIRVREEDQDSLRFLWWTNGYDNPPNTYVMQVHIFGAASSPCIANSTLRRVADDNAEEYSSSVITAVKKNFHVDDALPSENEEQSAIRLAHDMVELLARGGFNLTKFTSNSKRLLSAVPNDRRSKPDLNLDLDELPIDIACTRNTLGCGR
;
A
#
# COMPACT_ATOMS: atom_id res chain seq x y z
N MET A 1 -9.11 8.88 -16.58
CA MET A 1 -8.46 9.15 -15.27
C MET A 1 -9.13 10.38 -14.69
N PHE A 2 -9.49 10.38 -13.42
CA PHE A 2 -10.06 11.54 -12.75
C PHE A 2 -8.93 12.53 -12.43
N ASP A 3 -9.03 13.77 -12.92
CA ASP A 3 -8.02 14.82 -12.66
C ASP A 3 -8.58 15.83 -11.65
N ALA A 4 -8.30 15.61 -10.37
CA ALA A 4 -8.75 16.46 -9.28
C ALA A 4 -7.98 17.80 -9.19
N ALA A 5 -6.89 17.95 -9.94
CA ALA A 5 -6.09 19.17 -10.00
C ALA A 5 -6.51 20.09 -11.17
N ALA A 6 -7.28 19.57 -12.13
CA ALA A 6 -7.76 20.36 -13.26
C ALA A 6 -8.56 21.58 -12.77
N GLU A 7 -8.16 22.76 -13.27
CA GLU A 7 -8.78 24.03 -12.88
C GLU A 7 -9.93 24.41 -13.84
N CYS A 8 -11.04 24.84 -13.25
CA CYS A 8 -12.17 25.46 -13.95
C CYS A 8 -12.56 26.72 -13.17
N GLU A 9 -12.72 27.85 -13.85
CA GLU A 9 -13.08 29.13 -13.23
C GLU A 9 -12.17 29.54 -12.05
N GLY A 10 -10.87 29.21 -12.14
CA GLY A 10 -9.86 29.57 -11.13
C GLY A 10 -9.83 28.66 -9.89
N THR A 11 -10.64 27.61 -9.85
CA THR A 11 -10.66 26.63 -8.76
C THR A 11 -10.49 25.18 -9.27
N SER A 12 -10.18 24.26 -8.37
CA SER A 12 -10.13 22.82 -8.65
C SER A 12 -10.66 22.05 -7.45
N LEU A 13 -10.96 20.76 -7.63
CA LEU A 13 -11.37 19.90 -6.52
C LEU A 13 -10.30 19.91 -5.41
N ASN A 14 -9.03 19.77 -5.76
CA ASN A 14 -7.93 19.74 -4.78
C ASN A 14 -7.76 21.04 -3.99
N LYS A 15 -8.12 22.20 -4.57
CA LYS A 15 -8.09 23.48 -3.83
C LYS A 15 -9.19 23.57 -2.77
N ASN A 16 -10.25 22.78 -2.90
CA ASN A 16 -11.39 22.74 -2.00
C ASN A 16 -11.38 21.54 -1.04
N LEU A 17 -10.40 20.63 -1.15
CA LEU A 17 -10.24 19.48 -0.27
C LEU A 17 -9.24 19.78 0.86
N LEU A 18 -9.57 19.36 2.08
CA LEU A 18 -8.63 19.33 3.18
C LEU A 18 -7.67 18.16 2.95
N THR A 19 -6.39 18.43 2.81
CA THR A 19 -5.35 17.42 2.57
C THR A 19 -5.20 16.47 3.76
N GLY A 20 -5.49 16.95 4.98
CA GLY A 20 -5.23 16.24 6.21
C GLY A 20 -3.73 16.23 6.59
N PRO A 21 -3.39 15.69 7.77
CA PRO A 21 -2.02 15.53 8.20
C PRO A 21 -1.28 14.48 7.35
N TYR A 22 0.02 14.66 7.16
CA TYR A 22 0.85 13.63 6.53
C TYR A 22 1.07 12.45 7.49
N VAL A 23 0.32 11.38 7.29
CA VAL A 23 0.34 10.18 8.15
C VAL A 23 1.04 8.98 7.53
N ALA A 24 1.54 9.11 6.29
CA ALA A 24 2.31 8.04 5.65
C ALA A 24 3.67 7.87 6.33
N ASN A 25 4.13 6.63 6.41
CA ASN A 25 5.46 6.34 6.95
C ASN A 25 6.55 6.90 6.01
N ASN A 26 7.66 7.34 6.60
CA ASN A 26 8.82 7.77 5.83
C ASN A 26 9.38 6.58 5.03
N LEU A 27 9.49 6.73 3.71
CA LEU A 27 9.95 5.67 2.80
C LEU A 27 11.34 5.14 3.19
N VAL A 28 12.27 6.02 3.56
CA VAL A 28 13.63 5.61 3.95
C VAL A 28 13.59 4.72 5.20
N CYS A 29 12.77 5.09 6.19
CA CYS A 29 12.61 4.27 7.40
C CYS A 29 11.99 2.91 7.07
N VAL A 30 10.97 2.85 6.21
CA VAL A 30 10.36 1.61 5.76
C VAL A 30 11.37 0.71 5.04
N LEU A 31 12.16 1.28 4.11
CA LEU A 31 13.20 0.55 3.37
C LEU A 31 14.35 0.06 4.28
N LEU A 32 14.73 0.82 5.30
CA LEU A 32 15.72 0.37 6.28
C LEU A 32 15.20 -0.82 7.09
N CYS A 33 13.95 -0.76 7.55
CA CYS A 33 13.30 -1.88 8.24
C CYS A 33 13.16 -3.12 7.34
N PHE A 34 12.82 -2.93 6.06
CA PHE A 34 12.72 -3.99 5.05
C PHE A 34 14.03 -4.76 4.87
N ARG A 35 15.17 -4.07 4.96
CA ARG A 35 16.52 -4.65 4.83
C ARG A 35 17.11 -5.18 6.13
N GLN A 36 16.42 -4.99 7.25
CA GLN A 36 16.98 -5.28 8.57
C GLN A 36 17.09 -6.78 8.86
N ARG A 37 16.19 -7.60 8.31
CA ARG A 37 16.07 -9.01 8.63
C ARG A 37 16.27 -9.89 7.39
N LYS A 38 16.51 -11.19 7.63
CA LYS A 38 16.93 -12.14 6.60
C LYS A 38 15.87 -12.44 5.56
N ILE A 39 14.61 -12.58 5.96
CA ILE A 39 13.49 -12.93 5.09
C ILE A 39 12.62 -11.69 4.92
N ALA A 40 12.53 -11.21 3.70
CA ALA A 40 11.75 -10.03 3.36
C ALA A 40 10.67 -10.39 2.33
N PHE A 41 9.53 -9.72 2.40
CA PHE A 41 8.53 -9.82 1.36
C PHE A 41 7.88 -8.45 1.09
N ALA A 42 7.46 -8.26 -0.14
CA ALA A 42 6.67 -7.11 -0.53
C ALA A 42 5.28 -7.57 -0.96
N ALA A 43 4.28 -6.73 -0.72
CA ALA A 43 2.91 -6.94 -1.18
C ALA A 43 2.22 -5.59 -1.37
N ASP A 44 1.14 -5.54 -2.14
CA ASP A 44 0.43 -4.32 -2.56
C ASP A 44 -1.04 -4.42 -2.14
N ILE A 45 -1.62 -3.33 -1.64
CA ILE A 45 -3.07 -3.26 -1.41
C ILE A 45 -3.74 -2.90 -2.72
N GLU A 46 -4.45 -3.87 -3.31
CA GLU A 46 -5.14 -3.69 -4.58
C GLU A 46 -6.12 -2.52 -4.53
N LYS A 47 -5.89 -1.52 -5.41
CA LYS A 47 -6.77 -0.35 -5.55
C LYS A 47 -7.11 0.33 -4.22
N MET A 48 -6.12 0.52 -3.34
CA MET A 48 -6.29 0.95 -1.95
C MET A 48 -7.33 2.06 -1.77
N PHE A 49 -7.27 3.14 -2.55
CA PHE A 49 -8.21 4.26 -2.43
C PHE A 49 -9.64 3.85 -2.78
N HIS A 50 -9.82 3.01 -3.78
CA HIS A 50 -11.15 2.53 -4.21
C HIS A 50 -11.79 1.54 -3.22
N GLN A 51 -11.06 1.05 -2.22
CA GLN A 51 -11.63 0.22 -1.15
C GLN A 51 -12.31 1.05 -0.07
N ILE A 52 -12.14 2.37 -0.07
CA ILE A 52 -12.63 3.26 0.98
C ILE A 52 -13.81 4.07 0.44
N ARG A 53 -14.97 3.90 1.07
CA ARG A 53 -16.19 4.63 0.70
C ARG A 53 -16.13 6.08 1.13
N VAL A 54 -16.65 6.95 0.29
CA VAL A 54 -16.93 8.34 0.62
C VAL A 54 -18.33 8.42 1.23
N ARG A 55 -18.50 9.24 2.28
CA ARG A 55 -19.81 9.48 2.89
C ARG A 55 -20.79 10.05 1.86
N GLU A 56 -22.05 9.65 1.94
CA GLU A 56 -23.07 10.05 0.96
C GLU A 56 -23.16 11.58 0.81
N GLU A 57 -23.04 12.31 1.92
CA GLU A 57 -23.08 13.78 1.94
C GLU A 57 -21.92 14.46 1.18
N ASP A 58 -20.77 13.75 1.02
CA ASP A 58 -19.57 14.26 0.36
C ASP A 58 -19.43 13.76 -1.10
N GLN A 59 -20.23 12.77 -1.52
CA GLN A 59 -20.10 12.13 -2.84
C GLN A 59 -20.34 13.09 -3.99
N ASP A 60 -21.22 14.06 -3.81
CA ASP A 60 -21.54 15.07 -4.83
C ASP A 60 -20.32 15.87 -5.28
N SER A 61 -19.26 15.95 -4.46
CA SER A 61 -17.99 16.56 -4.83
C SER A 61 -17.18 15.73 -5.83
N LEU A 62 -17.55 14.47 -6.03
CA LEU A 62 -16.86 13.52 -6.91
C LEU A 62 -17.68 13.18 -8.16
N ARG A 63 -18.45 14.13 -8.66
CA ARG A 63 -19.21 13.99 -9.91
C ARG A 63 -18.29 14.03 -11.12
N PHE A 64 -18.64 13.22 -12.14
CA PHE A 64 -17.96 13.23 -13.43
C PHE A 64 -18.94 12.92 -14.55
N LEU A 65 -18.57 13.31 -15.76
CA LEU A 65 -19.35 13.07 -16.96
C LEU A 65 -18.80 11.85 -17.70
N TRP A 66 -19.69 10.98 -18.17
CA TRP A 66 -19.31 9.82 -18.95
C TRP A 66 -20.35 9.49 -20.03
N TRP A 67 -19.89 9.04 -21.20
CA TRP A 67 -20.74 8.60 -22.29
C TRP A 67 -21.02 7.10 -22.16
N THR A 68 -22.28 6.74 -21.91
CA THR A 68 -22.70 5.34 -21.74
C THR A 68 -23.03 4.69 -23.09
N ASN A 69 -23.54 5.48 -24.05
CA ASN A 69 -24.09 4.99 -25.32
C ASN A 69 -23.43 5.64 -26.55
N GLY A 70 -22.09 5.84 -26.52
CA GLY A 70 -21.33 6.50 -27.58
C GLY A 70 -21.35 8.03 -27.49
N TYR A 71 -20.52 8.68 -28.29
CA TYR A 71 -20.26 10.12 -28.22
C TYR A 71 -21.33 10.98 -28.92
N ASP A 72 -22.28 10.36 -29.62
CA ASP A 72 -23.36 11.06 -30.35
C ASP A 72 -24.45 11.60 -29.42
N ASN A 73 -24.45 11.17 -28.16
CA ASN A 73 -25.40 11.63 -27.14
C ASN A 73 -24.69 12.49 -26.09
N PRO A 74 -25.41 13.40 -25.39
CA PRO A 74 -24.81 14.13 -24.27
C PRO A 74 -24.34 13.15 -23.18
N PRO A 75 -23.23 13.47 -22.46
CA PRO A 75 -22.74 12.62 -21.39
C PRO A 75 -23.71 12.61 -20.20
N ASN A 76 -23.77 11.46 -19.53
CA ASN A 76 -24.48 11.32 -18.27
C ASN A 76 -23.60 11.74 -17.09
N THR A 77 -24.22 12.24 -16.04
CA THR A 77 -23.53 12.54 -14.77
C THR A 77 -23.47 11.29 -13.91
N TYR A 78 -22.27 10.96 -13.45
CA TYR A 78 -22.00 9.91 -12.50
C TYR A 78 -21.33 10.46 -11.25
N VAL A 79 -21.35 9.67 -10.16
CA VAL A 79 -20.75 10.03 -8.88
C VAL A 79 -19.84 8.89 -8.43
N MET A 80 -18.60 9.21 -8.06
CA MET A 80 -17.72 8.24 -7.41
C MET A 80 -18.14 8.06 -5.95
N GLN A 81 -18.41 6.81 -5.58
CA GLN A 81 -18.79 6.46 -4.20
C GLN A 81 -17.58 6.10 -3.32
N VAL A 82 -16.39 6.10 -3.90
CA VAL A 82 -15.13 5.72 -3.25
C VAL A 82 -14.08 6.80 -3.46
N HIS A 83 -13.04 6.79 -2.62
CA HIS A 83 -11.92 7.68 -2.81
C HIS A 83 -11.20 7.42 -4.12
N ILE A 84 -10.64 8.48 -4.70
CA ILE A 84 -10.03 8.47 -6.03
C ILE A 84 -8.53 8.76 -5.97
N PHE A 85 -7.81 8.26 -6.97
CA PHE A 85 -6.45 8.70 -7.23
C PHE A 85 -6.44 10.15 -7.68
N GLY A 86 -5.47 10.92 -7.19
CA GLY A 86 -5.30 12.34 -7.53
C GLY A 86 -6.00 13.32 -6.59
N ALA A 87 -6.96 12.87 -5.76
CA ALA A 87 -7.53 13.73 -4.73
C ALA A 87 -6.55 13.94 -3.56
N ALA A 88 -6.35 15.21 -3.17
CA ALA A 88 -5.36 15.61 -2.15
C ALA A 88 -5.60 14.95 -0.78
N SER A 89 -6.84 14.62 -0.43
CA SER A 89 -7.21 13.97 0.83
C SER A 89 -7.01 12.46 0.83
N SER A 90 -6.99 11.79 -0.34
CA SER A 90 -6.99 10.32 -0.44
C SER A 90 -5.83 9.64 0.26
N PRO A 91 -4.57 10.11 0.18
CA PRO A 91 -3.46 9.47 0.90
C PRO A 91 -3.60 9.53 2.42
N CYS A 92 -4.06 10.66 2.96
CA CYS A 92 -4.30 10.80 4.40
C CYS A 92 -5.38 9.84 4.88
N ILE A 93 -6.51 9.81 4.19
CA ILE A 93 -7.65 8.96 4.54
C ILE A 93 -7.27 7.48 4.45
N ALA A 94 -6.60 7.07 3.37
CA ALA A 94 -6.20 5.69 3.17
C ALA A 94 -5.25 5.18 4.26
N ASN A 95 -4.21 5.95 4.58
CA ASN A 95 -3.27 5.60 5.65
C ASN A 95 -3.93 5.62 7.05
N SER A 96 -4.86 6.56 7.29
CA SER A 96 -5.60 6.62 8.54
C SER A 96 -6.53 5.41 8.70
N THR A 97 -7.22 5.01 7.62
CA THR A 97 -8.08 3.82 7.61
C THR A 97 -7.27 2.55 7.84
N LEU A 98 -6.11 2.40 7.17
CA LEU A 98 -5.20 1.27 7.38
C LEU A 98 -4.78 1.13 8.85
N ARG A 99 -4.37 2.25 9.48
CA ARG A 99 -4.01 2.28 10.90
C ARG A 99 -5.19 1.96 11.80
N ARG A 100 -6.36 2.46 11.47
CA ARG A 100 -7.60 2.20 12.22
C ARG A 100 -7.97 0.72 12.22
N VAL A 101 -7.86 0.03 11.06
CA VAL A 101 -8.06 -1.42 10.98
C VAL A 101 -7.13 -2.17 11.94
N ALA A 102 -5.85 -1.76 12.01
CA ALA A 102 -4.91 -2.36 12.96
C ALA A 102 -5.27 -2.06 14.42
N ASP A 103 -5.73 -0.85 14.73
CA ASP A 103 -6.13 -0.47 16.09
C ASP A 103 -7.37 -1.22 16.57
N ASP A 104 -8.39 -1.30 15.72
CA ASP A 104 -9.67 -1.94 16.03
C ASP A 104 -9.55 -3.46 16.25
N ASN A 105 -8.50 -4.08 15.72
CA ASN A 105 -8.25 -5.52 15.85
C ASN A 105 -7.01 -5.85 16.70
N ALA A 106 -6.48 -4.89 17.46
CA ALA A 106 -5.20 -5.04 18.18
C ALA A 106 -5.20 -6.15 19.25
N GLU A 107 -6.37 -6.49 19.79
CA GLU A 107 -6.51 -7.55 20.81
C GLU A 107 -6.51 -8.96 20.21
N GLU A 108 -6.86 -9.11 18.92
CA GLU A 108 -6.99 -10.41 18.29
C GLU A 108 -5.71 -10.85 17.55
N TYR A 109 -4.81 -9.92 17.23
CA TYR A 109 -3.58 -10.20 16.49
C TYR A 109 -2.33 -9.91 17.32
N SER A 110 -1.24 -10.60 16.99
CA SER A 110 0.04 -10.37 17.64
C SER A 110 0.56 -8.94 17.43
N SER A 111 1.31 -8.44 18.40
CA SER A 111 1.92 -7.09 18.31
C SER A 111 2.83 -6.93 17.08
N SER A 112 3.41 -8.02 16.56
CA SER A 112 4.22 -8.00 15.34
C SER A 112 3.39 -7.68 14.11
N VAL A 113 2.19 -8.26 13.97
CA VAL A 113 1.26 -7.98 12.85
C VAL A 113 0.78 -6.53 12.90
N ILE A 114 0.32 -6.08 14.07
CA ILE A 114 -0.13 -4.69 14.28
C ILE A 114 1.00 -3.70 13.97
N THR A 115 2.21 -3.99 14.42
CA THR A 115 3.39 -3.15 14.15
C THR A 115 3.72 -3.15 12.66
N ALA A 116 3.67 -4.30 11.99
CA ALA A 116 3.91 -4.40 10.55
C ALA A 116 2.92 -3.54 9.76
N VAL A 117 1.62 -3.64 10.05
CA VAL A 117 0.60 -2.83 9.38
C VAL A 117 0.82 -1.33 9.64
N LYS A 118 1.20 -0.94 10.84
CA LYS A 118 1.41 0.48 11.18
C LYS A 118 2.73 1.07 10.68
N LYS A 119 3.80 0.28 10.57
CA LYS A 119 5.16 0.81 10.34
C LYS A 119 5.84 0.32 9.06
N ASN A 120 5.40 -0.80 8.49
CA ASN A 120 6.05 -1.39 7.30
C ASN A 120 5.28 -1.13 5.99
N PHE A 121 4.32 -0.24 6.01
CA PHE A 121 3.64 0.24 4.82
C PHE A 121 4.17 1.59 4.37
N HIS A 122 4.37 1.74 3.07
CA HIS A 122 4.50 3.03 2.41
C HIS A 122 3.36 3.17 1.41
N VAL A 123 2.36 3.95 1.77
CA VAL A 123 1.07 4.07 1.08
C VAL A 123 0.41 2.69 0.95
N ASP A 124 0.38 2.09 -0.23
CA ASP A 124 -0.21 0.79 -0.57
C ASP A 124 0.79 -0.38 -0.53
N ASP A 125 2.10 -0.08 -0.51
CA ASP A 125 3.15 -1.08 -0.49
C ASP A 125 3.49 -1.55 0.93
N ALA A 126 3.31 -2.84 1.20
CA ALA A 126 3.77 -3.52 2.41
C ALA A 126 5.19 -4.05 2.23
N LEU A 127 6.10 -3.69 3.11
CA LEU A 127 7.53 -4.02 3.04
C LEU A 127 8.05 -4.56 4.39
N PRO A 128 7.52 -5.67 4.93
CA PRO A 128 8.00 -6.26 6.16
C PRO A 128 9.19 -7.19 5.94
N SER A 129 9.94 -7.44 7.02
CA SER A 129 10.98 -8.45 7.06
C SER A 129 10.98 -9.21 8.39
N GLU A 130 11.44 -10.49 8.37
CA GLU A 130 11.53 -11.38 9.52
C GLU A 130 12.84 -12.17 9.53
N ASN A 131 13.26 -12.66 10.71
CA ASN A 131 14.48 -13.45 10.81
C ASN A 131 14.29 -14.89 10.33
N GLU A 132 13.09 -15.45 10.51
CA GLU A 132 12.76 -16.83 10.23
C GLU A 132 11.64 -16.95 9.19
N GLU A 133 11.75 -17.93 8.28
CA GLU A 133 10.73 -18.17 7.24
C GLU A 133 9.35 -18.45 7.82
N GLN A 134 9.29 -19.27 8.89
CA GLN A 134 8.00 -19.62 9.49
C GLN A 134 7.29 -18.40 10.11
N SER A 135 8.05 -17.48 10.68
CA SER A 135 7.53 -16.22 11.22
C SER A 135 7.06 -15.29 10.11
N ALA A 136 7.82 -15.22 9.01
CA ALA A 136 7.44 -14.44 7.83
C ALA A 136 6.17 -14.97 7.17
N ILE A 137 6.01 -16.30 7.06
CA ILE A 137 4.79 -16.93 6.52
C ILE A 137 3.59 -16.59 7.40
N ARG A 138 3.70 -16.75 8.74
CA ARG A 138 2.61 -16.38 9.65
C ARG A 138 2.27 -14.91 9.54
N LEU A 139 3.26 -14.04 9.55
CA LEU A 139 3.05 -12.60 9.40
C LEU A 139 2.30 -12.26 8.10
N ALA A 140 2.67 -12.87 6.98
CA ALA A 140 2.01 -12.66 5.70
C ALA A 140 0.52 -13.09 5.73
N HIS A 141 0.22 -14.27 6.32
CA HIS A 141 -1.15 -14.75 6.47
C HIS A 141 -1.99 -13.85 7.38
N ASP A 142 -1.46 -13.50 8.55
CA ASP A 142 -2.15 -12.68 9.53
C ASP A 142 -2.41 -11.26 8.97
N MET A 143 -1.46 -10.70 8.20
CA MET A 143 -1.64 -9.41 7.52
C MET A 143 -2.76 -9.48 6.48
N VAL A 144 -2.84 -10.55 5.68
CA VAL A 144 -3.92 -10.74 4.70
C VAL A 144 -5.27 -10.79 5.40
N GLU A 145 -5.37 -11.56 6.49
CA GLU A 145 -6.61 -11.73 7.25
C GLU A 145 -7.04 -10.43 7.93
N LEU A 146 -6.12 -9.77 8.64
CA LEU A 146 -6.37 -8.50 9.31
C LEU A 146 -6.85 -7.42 8.35
N LEU A 147 -6.17 -7.26 7.22
CA LEU A 147 -6.50 -6.24 6.23
C LEU A 147 -7.83 -6.52 5.52
N ALA A 148 -8.15 -7.80 5.29
CA ALA A 148 -9.44 -8.20 4.73
C ALA A 148 -10.63 -7.78 5.62
N ARG A 149 -10.47 -7.74 6.95
CA ARG A 149 -11.50 -7.22 7.88
C ARG A 149 -11.83 -5.75 7.63
N GLY A 150 -10.84 -4.97 7.19
CA GLY A 150 -11.02 -3.58 6.78
C GLY A 150 -11.42 -3.39 5.31
N GLY A 151 -11.68 -4.49 4.58
CA GLY A 151 -12.02 -4.48 3.16
C GLY A 151 -10.81 -4.30 2.24
N PHE A 152 -9.58 -4.33 2.77
CA PHE A 152 -8.35 -4.24 1.96
C PHE A 152 -7.91 -5.61 1.45
N ASN A 153 -7.62 -5.70 0.17
CA ASN A 153 -7.12 -6.91 -0.47
C ASN A 153 -5.60 -6.82 -0.69
N LEU A 154 -4.81 -7.55 0.13
CA LEU A 154 -3.36 -7.59 0.00
C LEU A 154 -2.95 -8.63 -1.03
N THR A 155 -2.22 -8.23 -2.08
CA THR A 155 -1.88 -9.03 -3.27
C THR A 155 -0.45 -8.77 -3.74
N LYS A 156 -0.08 -9.33 -4.90
CA LYS A 156 1.20 -9.15 -5.59
C LYS A 156 2.41 -9.47 -4.71
N PHE A 157 2.31 -10.54 -3.93
CA PHE A 157 3.39 -10.98 -3.08
C PHE A 157 4.66 -11.32 -3.87
N THR A 158 5.78 -10.74 -3.44
CA THR A 158 7.14 -11.10 -3.83
C THR A 158 7.99 -11.32 -2.60
N SER A 159 8.99 -12.21 -2.64
CA SER A 159 9.87 -12.48 -1.49
C SER A 159 11.18 -13.10 -1.96
N ASN A 160 12.23 -12.93 -1.16
CA ASN A 160 13.48 -13.66 -1.29
C ASN A 160 13.40 -15.11 -0.73
N SER A 161 12.24 -15.54 -0.15
CA SER A 161 11.97 -16.90 0.28
C SER A 161 10.99 -17.59 -0.66
N LYS A 162 11.46 -18.62 -1.40
CA LYS A 162 10.60 -19.48 -2.23
C LYS A 162 9.53 -20.20 -1.39
N ARG A 163 9.86 -20.54 -0.13
CA ARG A 163 8.94 -21.20 0.79
C ARG A 163 7.78 -20.29 1.20
N LEU A 164 8.06 -19.01 1.48
CA LEU A 164 7.01 -18.03 1.75
C LEU A 164 6.09 -17.89 0.54
N LEU A 165 6.65 -17.70 -0.65
CA LEU A 165 5.84 -17.59 -1.88
C LEU A 165 4.99 -18.84 -2.11
N SER A 166 5.52 -20.04 -1.82
CA SER A 166 4.74 -21.28 -1.95
C SER A 166 3.57 -21.36 -0.95
N ALA A 167 3.67 -20.70 0.20
CA ALA A 167 2.63 -20.65 1.22
C ALA A 167 1.51 -19.63 0.89
N VAL A 168 1.79 -18.63 0.05
CA VAL A 168 0.79 -17.65 -0.40
C VAL A 168 0.00 -18.22 -1.59
N PRO A 169 -1.33 -18.04 -1.67
CA PRO A 169 -2.14 -18.45 -2.82
C PRO A 169 -1.64 -17.85 -4.15
N ASN A 170 -1.73 -18.62 -5.25
CA ASN A 170 -1.18 -18.22 -6.55
C ASN A 170 -1.77 -16.94 -7.11
N ASP A 171 -3.06 -16.71 -6.89
CA ASP A 171 -3.81 -15.52 -7.30
C ASP A 171 -3.35 -14.24 -6.59
N ARG A 172 -2.68 -14.40 -5.44
CA ARG A 172 -2.10 -13.27 -4.68
C ARG A 172 -0.63 -13.03 -4.95
N ARG A 173 0.03 -13.88 -5.74
CA ARG A 173 1.45 -13.70 -6.07
C ARG A 173 1.61 -12.69 -7.21
N SER A 174 2.76 -12.03 -7.25
CA SER A 174 3.17 -11.25 -8.40
C SER A 174 3.30 -12.15 -9.64
N LYS A 175 2.99 -11.61 -10.82
CA LYS A 175 3.18 -12.36 -12.07
C LYS A 175 4.66 -12.63 -12.32
N PRO A 176 5.03 -13.76 -12.99
CA PRO A 176 6.42 -14.15 -13.22
C PRO A 176 7.27 -13.12 -13.96
N ASP A 177 6.65 -12.28 -14.79
CA ASP A 177 7.34 -11.25 -15.59
C ASP A 177 7.99 -10.13 -14.76
N LEU A 178 7.74 -10.09 -13.45
CA LEU A 178 8.39 -9.21 -12.48
C LEU A 178 9.38 -9.95 -11.58
N ASN A 179 9.64 -11.23 -11.84
CA ASN A 179 10.77 -11.91 -11.22
C ASN A 179 12.05 -11.26 -11.75
N LEU A 180 12.59 -10.33 -11.02
CA LEU A 180 14.03 -10.10 -11.01
C LEU A 180 14.64 -11.48 -10.74
N ASP A 181 15.33 -12.06 -11.69
CA ASP A 181 16.08 -13.29 -11.53
C ASP A 181 17.11 -13.06 -10.43
N LEU A 182 16.70 -13.27 -9.19
CA LEU A 182 17.56 -13.17 -8.01
C LEU A 182 18.65 -14.28 -8.02
N ASP A 183 18.49 -15.25 -8.92
CA ASP A 183 19.48 -16.31 -9.14
C ASP A 183 20.66 -15.84 -10.01
N GLU A 184 20.59 -14.67 -10.68
CA GLU A 184 21.67 -14.15 -11.56
C GLU A 184 22.36 -12.88 -11.03
N LEU A 185 21.94 -12.33 -9.92
CA LEU A 185 22.75 -11.27 -9.29
C LEU A 185 23.95 -11.94 -8.60
N PRO A 186 25.19 -11.69 -9.06
CA PRO A 186 26.36 -12.15 -8.33
C PRO A 186 26.29 -11.51 -6.93
N ILE A 187 26.18 -12.38 -5.92
CA ILE A 187 26.27 -11.98 -4.51
C ILE A 187 27.74 -11.70 -4.22
N ASP A 188 28.23 -10.60 -4.78
CA ASP A 188 29.52 -10.01 -4.47
C ASP A 188 29.35 -8.53 -4.16
N ILE A 189 28.45 -8.23 -3.23
CA ILE A 189 28.65 -7.06 -2.39
C ILE A 189 29.34 -7.56 -1.14
N ALA A 190 30.62 -7.84 -1.28
CA ALA A 190 31.54 -7.90 -0.17
C ALA A 190 31.38 -6.60 0.60
N CYS A 191 30.78 -6.73 1.79
CA CYS A 191 30.76 -5.66 2.78
C CYS A 191 32.22 -5.43 3.19
N THR A 192 32.93 -4.57 2.46
CA THR A 192 34.23 -4.06 2.88
C THR A 192 33.96 -3.28 4.15
N ARG A 193 34.25 -3.91 5.28
CA ARG A 193 34.47 -3.23 6.55
C ARG A 193 35.63 -2.27 6.37
N ASN A 194 35.34 -1.06 5.97
CA ASN A 194 36.28 0.05 6.20
C ASN A 194 36.18 0.42 7.68
N THR A 195 37.11 -0.15 8.44
CA THR A 195 37.53 0.36 9.73
C THR A 195 37.99 1.79 9.54
N LEU A 196 37.13 2.76 9.80
CA LEU A 196 37.56 4.12 10.07
C LEU A 196 38.28 4.10 11.42
N GLY A 197 39.58 4.03 11.33
CA GLY A 197 40.48 4.22 12.46
C GLY A 197 40.27 5.61 13.04
N CYS A 198 39.81 5.65 14.28
CA CYS A 198 39.87 6.85 15.10
C CYS A 198 41.33 7.05 15.50
N GLY A 199 41.99 7.99 14.84
CA GLY A 199 43.33 8.46 15.21
C GLY A 199 43.24 9.83 15.85
N ARG A 200 43.55 9.88 17.13
CA ARG A 200 44.00 10.99 17.99
C ARG A 200 43.54 12.42 17.72
#